data_8955c80052ad518c61c78473d6711ecd
#
_entry.id   8955c80052ad518c61c78473d6711ecd
#
_cell.length_a   1.000
_cell.length_b   1.000
_cell.length_c   1.000
_cell.angle_alpha   90.00
_cell.angle_beta   90.00
_cell.angle_gamma   90.00
#
_symmetry.space_group_name_H-M   'P 1'
#
loop_
_entity.id
_entity.type
_entity.pdbx_description
1 polymer ?
#
loop_
_entity_poly.entity_id
_entity_poly.type
_entity_poly.pdbx_seq_one_letter_code
_entity_poly.pdbx_strand_id
1 'polypeptide(L)'
;MAQLPFSLRRKSAATRVKPPVDKWERASWWGSWLLVLVAVVLCAMGLWAMLNTIKQAPAAKVEVVGELDANQQQLLQTQLQPLVKQGFFTSDLEVLRDRALTLPWVDRVAVTRHWPNGIVVRATPRHPIARWGSGRLLSDSGHIFVEATYVDRRDLPVLHGPSRYSVQLMQQYRQINQWFAPLGMQLRELHLTDRMTWFMQFNNGMRVIVDQDQTLTKLHQLSRLGLSELKAQWPNIVAVDLRYRNGLALQWKNAQPPKIVGGQFVLEPIVPLVTAVPAALATRSAARVPTRPPATSNP
;
A
#
# COMPACT_ATOMS: atom_id res chain seq x y z
N MET A 1 -68.23 -71.15 80.06
CA MET A 1 -66.82 -71.18 80.34
C MET A 1 -66.15 -72.19 79.42
N ALA A 2 -65.57 -71.85 78.39
CA ALA A 2 -64.76 -72.79 77.62
C ALA A 2 -63.79 -71.97 76.74
N GLN A 3 -62.54 -72.17 76.99
CA GLN A 3 -61.45 -71.48 76.28
C GLN A 3 -61.19 -72.19 74.98
N LEU A 4 -60.98 -71.45 73.91
CA LEU A 4 -60.55 -71.94 72.66
C LEU A 4 -59.02 -71.91 72.50
N PRO A 5 -58.32 -72.87 71.92
CA PRO A 5 -56.89 -72.82 71.76
C PRO A 5 -56.54 -72.12 70.44
N PHE A 6 -55.51 -71.31 70.50
CA PHE A 6 -54.88 -70.58 69.42
C PHE A 6 -54.01 -71.51 68.59
N SER A 7 -54.37 -71.77 67.27
CA SER A 7 -53.55 -72.49 66.34
C SER A 7 -52.57 -71.57 65.61
N LEU A 8 -51.30 -71.71 65.94
CA LEU A 8 -50.21 -71.02 65.23
C LEU A 8 -50.06 -71.56 63.78
N ARG A 9 -50.51 -70.82 62.85
CA ARG A 9 -50.28 -71.12 61.45
C ARG A 9 -48.86 -70.77 61.04
N ARG A 10 -47.94 -71.71 60.89
CA ARG A 10 -46.61 -71.58 60.38
C ARG A 10 -46.73 -71.12 58.88
N LYS A 11 -46.28 -69.93 58.54
CA LYS A 11 -46.03 -69.51 57.15
C LYS A 11 -44.77 -70.21 56.66
N SER A 12 -44.92 -71.17 55.77
CA SER A 12 -43.81 -71.79 55.06
C SER A 12 -43.17 -70.71 54.14
N ALA A 13 -41.91 -70.38 54.37
CA ALA A 13 -41.11 -69.54 53.50
C ALA A 13 -40.92 -70.29 52.17
N ALA A 14 -41.64 -69.81 51.16
CA ALA A 14 -41.38 -70.25 49.79
C ALA A 14 -40.00 -69.82 49.37
N THR A 15 -39.05 -70.73 49.33
CA THR A 15 -37.71 -70.51 48.74
C THR A 15 -37.94 -70.30 47.26
N ARG A 16 -37.79 -69.02 46.84
CA ARG A 16 -37.82 -68.61 45.45
C ARG A 16 -36.59 -69.20 44.77
N VAL A 17 -36.74 -70.35 44.14
CA VAL A 17 -35.73 -70.97 43.26
C VAL A 17 -35.56 -70.00 42.07
N LYS A 18 -34.41 -69.38 41.95
CA LYS A 18 -34.09 -68.64 40.78
C LYS A 18 -34.11 -69.57 39.57
N PRO A 19 -34.86 -69.26 38.51
CA PRO A 19 -34.85 -70.08 37.33
C PRO A 19 -33.42 -70.22 36.79
N PRO A 20 -32.99 -71.31 36.25
CA PRO A 20 -31.68 -71.47 35.65
C PRO A 20 -31.56 -70.43 34.50
N VAL A 21 -30.55 -69.62 34.58
CA VAL A 21 -30.25 -68.59 33.57
C VAL A 21 -29.91 -69.39 32.29
N ASP A 22 -30.79 -69.26 31.31
CA ASP A 22 -30.70 -70.02 30.08
C ASP A 22 -29.41 -69.70 29.35
N LYS A 23 -28.64 -70.64 28.96
CA LYS A 23 -27.34 -70.44 28.23
C LYS A 23 -27.51 -69.58 26.98
N TRP A 24 -28.74 -69.61 26.42
CA TRP A 24 -29.16 -68.83 25.25
C TRP A 24 -29.28 -67.31 25.58
N GLU A 25 -29.72 -66.92 26.75
CA GLU A 25 -29.77 -65.49 27.16
C GLU A 25 -28.37 -64.92 27.34
N ARG A 26 -27.44 -65.73 27.83
CA ARG A 26 -26.02 -65.27 27.92
C ARG A 26 -25.39 -65.18 26.56
N ALA A 27 -25.68 -66.13 25.64
CA ALA A 27 -25.20 -66.11 24.26
C ALA A 27 -25.76 -64.86 23.50
N SER A 28 -27.04 -64.50 23.67
CA SER A 28 -27.66 -63.36 23.05
C SER A 28 -27.08 -62.06 23.57
N TRP A 29 -26.76 -61.96 24.86
CA TRP A 29 -26.12 -60.80 25.46
C TRP A 29 -24.71 -60.59 24.94
N TRP A 30 -23.91 -61.63 24.77
CA TRP A 30 -22.59 -61.58 24.15
C TRP A 30 -22.68 -61.22 22.66
N GLY A 31 -23.68 -61.76 21.94
CA GLY A 31 -23.96 -61.43 20.56
C GLY A 31 -24.31 -59.95 20.36
N SER A 32 -25.11 -59.36 21.26
CA SER A 32 -25.44 -57.96 21.23
C SER A 32 -24.21 -57.06 21.44
N TRP A 33 -23.34 -57.43 22.37
CA TRP A 33 -22.10 -56.70 22.60
C TRP A 33 -21.13 -56.77 21.42
N LEU A 34 -21.08 -57.92 20.77
CA LEU A 34 -20.27 -58.12 19.56
C LEU A 34 -20.79 -57.27 18.40
N LEU A 35 -22.12 -57.17 18.20
CA LEU A 35 -22.71 -56.27 17.22
C LEU A 35 -22.41 -54.79 17.49
N VAL A 36 -22.50 -54.37 18.76
CA VAL A 36 -22.15 -52.99 19.17
C VAL A 36 -20.67 -52.74 18.90
N LEU A 37 -19.79 -53.66 19.22
CA LEU A 37 -18.36 -53.54 18.98
C LEU A 37 -18.06 -53.40 17.47
N VAL A 38 -18.69 -54.25 16.64
CA VAL A 38 -18.57 -54.18 15.17
C VAL A 38 -19.08 -52.84 14.65
N ALA A 39 -20.23 -52.37 15.15
CA ALA A 39 -20.75 -51.04 14.77
C ALA A 39 -19.81 -49.91 15.14
N VAL A 40 -19.22 -49.95 16.34
CA VAL A 40 -18.22 -48.95 16.79
C VAL A 40 -16.98 -48.98 15.91
N VAL A 41 -16.47 -50.16 15.58
CA VAL A 41 -15.30 -50.33 14.68
C VAL A 41 -15.60 -49.77 13.29
N LEU A 42 -16.78 -50.10 12.74
CA LEU A 42 -17.19 -49.56 11.44
C LEU A 42 -17.35 -48.00 11.46
N CYS A 43 -17.94 -47.47 12.52
CA CYS A 43 -18.02 -46.02 12.70
C CYS A 43 -16.63 -45.40 12.82
N ALA A 44 -15.73 -46.01 13.61
CA ALA A 44 -14.35 -45.55 13.75
C ALA A 44 -13.58 -45.62 12.43
N MET A 45 -13.73 -46.70 11.67
CA MET A 45 -13.14 -46.83 10.33
C MET A 45 -13.73 -45.81 9.35
N GLY A 46 -15.05 -45.59 9.37
CA GLY A 46 -15.70 -44.57 8.55
C GLY A 46 -15.22 -43.18 8.88
N LEU A 47 -15.14 -42.86 10.16
CA LEU A 47 -14.60 -41.57 10.63
C LEU A 47 -13.12 -41.43 10.25
N TRP A 48 -12.31 -42.45 10.43
CA TRP A 48 -10.90 -42.44 10.03
C TRP A 48 -10.74 -42.25 8.52
N ALA A 49 -11.51 -42.96 7.70
CA ALA A 49 -11.52 -42.82 6.26
C ALA A 49 -11.94 -41.41 5.83
N MET A 50 -12.99 -40.85 6.46
CA MET A 50 -13.44 -39.47 6.23
C MET A 50 -12.35 -38.44 6.58
N LEU A 51 -11.73 -38.57 7.75
CA LEU A 51 -10.64 -37.68 8.16
C LEU A 51 -9.42 -37.80 7.25
N ASN A 52 -9.12 -39.01 6.77
CA ASN A 52 -8.00 -39.22 5.84
C ASN A 52 -8.29 -38.63 4.46
N THR A 53 -9.52 -38.73 3.97
CA THR A 53 -9.96 -38.11 2.72
C THR A 53 -9.87 -36.58 2.79
N ILE A 54 -10.23 -35.98 3.95
CA ILE A 54 -10.11 -34.55 4.18
C ILE A 54 -8.62 -34.12 4.18
N LYS A 55 -7.73 -34.91 4.78
CA LYS A 55 -6.28 -34.64 4.79
C LYS A 55 -5.64 -34.80 3.41
N GLN A 56 -6.16 -35.66 2.56
CA GLN A 56 -5.70 -35.92 1.20
C GLN A 56 -6.45 -35.07 0.16
N ALA A 57 -7.29 -34.10 0.60
CA ALA A 57 -7.95 -33.17 -0.30
C ALA A 57 -6.91 -32.53 -1.24
N PRO A 58 -7.17 -32.48 -2.56
CA PRO A 58 -6.21 -31.98 -3.54
C PRO A 58 -5.77 -30.58 -3.15
N ALA A 59 -4.52 -30.25 -3.46
CA ALA A 59 -3.96 -28.94 -3.20
C ALA A 59 -4.92 -27.87 -3.73
N ALA A 60 -5.28 -26.92 -2.88
CA ALA A 60 -6.21 -25.87 -3.28
C ALA A 60 -5.61 -25.06 -4.44
N LYS A 61 -6.44 -24.77 -5.43
CA LYS A 61 -6.06 -23.91 -6.54
C LYS A 61 -6.21 -22.47 -6.09
N VAL A 62 -5.13 -21.70 -6.21
CA VAL A 62 -5.18 -20.26 -5.97
C VAL A 62 -5.64 -19.58 -7.25
N GLU A 63 -6.76 -18.90 -7.16
CA GLU A 63 -7.28 -18.01 -8.19
C GLU A 63 -7.08 -16.57 -7.77
N VAL A 64 -6.33 -15.80 -8.56
CA VAL A 64 -6.07 -14.40 -8.31
C VAL A 64 -7.01 -13.57 -9.18
N VAL A 65 -7.80 -12.70 -8.53
CA VAL A 65 -8.76 -11.81 -9.19
C VAL A 65 -8.55 -10.38 -8.73
N GLY A 66 -8.85 -9.41 -9.59
CA GLY A 66 -8.72 -7.97 -9.29
C GLY A 66 -8.33 -7.18 -10.53
N GLU A 67 -8.12 -5.89 -10.35
CA GLU A 67 -7.65 -4.98 -11.41
C GLU A 67 -6.11 -5.08 -11.56
N LEU A 68 -5.63 -6.30 -11.84
CA LEU A 68 -4.20 -6.62 -11.93
C LEU A 68 -3.77 -6.82 -13.38
N ASP A 69 -2.59 -6.37 -13.71
CA ASP A 69 -1.93 -6.72 -14.96
C ASP A 69 -1.57 -8.22 -14.96
N ALA A 70 -1.42 -8.80 -16.15
CA ALA A 70 -1.07 -10.21 -16.32
C ALA A 70 0.22 -10.60 -15.55
N ASN A 71 1.22 -9.73 -15.55
CA ASN A 71 2.47 -9.93 -14.80
C ASN A 71 2.27 -9.89 -13.29
N GLN A 72 1.45 -8.95 -12.79
CA GLN A 72 1.10 -8.84 -11.37
C GLN A 72 0.33 -10.07 -10.91
N GLN A 73 -0.64 -10.52 -11.72
CA GLN A 73 -1.43 -11.71 -11.44
C GLN A 73 -0.55 -12.96 -11.38
N GLN A 74 0.34 -13.15 -12.34
CA GLN A 74 1.27 -14.29 -12.38
C GLN A 74 2.25 -14.25 -11.20
N LEU A 75 2.80 -13.07 -10.88
CA LEU A 75 3.72 -12.90 -9.75
C LEU A 75 3.04 -13.24 -8.43
N LEU A 76 1.83 -12.74 -8.20
CA LEU A 76 1.06 -13.00 -7.00
C LEU A 76 0.71 -14.49 -6.89
N GLN A 77 0.25 -15.12 -7.99
CA GLN A 77 -0.05 -16.53 -8.04
C GLN A 77 1.19 -17.38 -7.72
N THR A 78 2.34 -17.06 -8.31
CA THR A 78 3.62 -17.76 -8.07
C THR A 78 4.06 -17.67 -6.62
N GLN A 79 3.85 -16.51 -5.97
CA GLN A 79 4.22 -16.31 -4.57
C GLN A 79 3.27 -17.03 -3.59
N LEU A 80 2.00 -17.17 -3.92
CA LEU A 80 1.00 -17.74 -3.03
C LEU A 80 0.80 -19.26 -3.21
N GLN A 81 1.00 -19.78 -4.42
CA GLN A 81 0.83 -21.20 -4.73
C GLN A 81 1.61 -22.15 -3.80
N PRO A 82 2.88 -21.87 -3.40
CA PRO A 82 3.61 -22.75 -2.48
C PRO A 82 2.99 -22.85 -1.08
N LEU A 83 2.31 -21.79 -0.61
CA LEU A 83 1.71 -21.72 0.72
C LEU A 83 0.44 -22.56 0.83
N VAL A 84 -0.18 -22.91 -0.28
CA VAL A 84 -1.44 -23.66 -0.35
C VAL A 84 -1.23 -25.16 -0.54
N LYS A 85 0.00 -25.63 -0.66
CA LYS A 85 0.33 -27.06 -0.86
C LYS A 85 -0.13 -27.97 0.27
N GLN A 86 -0.45 -27.43 1.44
CA GLN A 86 -0.89 -28.20 2.61
C GLN A 86 -2.36 -28.67 2.54
N GLY A 87 -3.13 -28.27 1.52
CA GLY A 87 -4.53 -28.62 1.32
C GLY A 87 -5.51 -27.49 1.61
N PHE A 88 -6.73 -27.66 1.12
CA PHE A 88 -7.77 -26.63 1.18
C PHE A 88 -8.16 -26.21 2.60
N PHE A 89 -8.27 -27.18 3.53
CA PHE A 89 -8.71 -26.89 4.90
C PHE A 89 -7.58 -26.44 5.83
N THR A 90 -6.35 -26.85 5.54
CA THR A 90 -5.17 -26.58 6.37
C THR A 90 -4.46 -25.29 5.98
N SER A 91 -4.78 -24.73 4.81
CA SER A 91 -4.20 -23.44 4.38
C SER A 91 -4.69 -22.30 5.26
N ASP A 92 -3.75 -21.56 5.83
CA ASP A 92 -4.03 -20.37 6.63
C ASP A 92 -4.23 -19.17 5.68
N LEU A 93 -5.44 -18.59 5.71
CA LEU A 93 -5.78 -17.45 4.87
C LEU A 93 -5.09 -16.15 5.31
N GLU A 94 -4.77 -16.01 6.61
CA GLU A 94 -4.06 -14.85 7.12
C GLU A 94 -2.62 -14.83 6.62
N VAL A 95 -1.94 -15.99 6.64
CA VAL A 95 -0.59 -16.13 6.09
C VAL A 95 -0.56 -15.79 4.59
N LEU A 96 -1.58 -16.23 3.83
CA LEU A 96 -1.70 -15.88 2.41
C LEU A 96 -1.90 -14.38 2.21
N ARG A 97 -2.78 -13.77 3.01
CA ARG A 97 -3.04 -12.33 2.97
C ARG A 97 -1.79 -11.54 3.32
N ASP A 98 -1.13 -11.88 4.42
CA ASP A 98 0.07 -11.17 4.88
C ASP A 98 1.20 -11.31 3.87
N ARG A 99 1.37 -12.50 3.28
CA ARG A 99 2.35 -12.71 2.21
C ARG A 99 2.06 -11.83 0.99
N ALA A 100 0.80 -11.73 0.57
CA ALA A 100 0.41 -10.86 -0.54
C ALA A 100 0.66 -9.38 -0.21
N LEU A 101 0.41 -8.94 1.02
CA LEU A 101 0.65 -7.56 1.48
C LEU A 101 2.15 -7.21 1.61
N THR A 102 3.07 -8.19 1.63
CA THR A 102 4.51 -7.89 1.56
C THR A 102 4.95 -7.37 0.20
N LEU A 103 4.13 -7.52 -0.84
CA LEU A 103 4.43 -7.00 -2.17
C LEU A 103 4.19 -5.48 -2.19
N PRO A 104 5.19 -4.66 -2.54
CA PRO A 104 5.11 -3.20 -2.37
C PRO A 104 4.01 -2.55 -3.22
N TRP A 105 3.65 -3.15 -4.35
CA TRP A 105 2.63 -2.66 -5.28
C TRP A 105 1.20 -3.06 -4.91
N VAL A 106 1.01 -3.92 -3.90
CA VAL A 106 -0.31 -4.35 -3.43
C VAL A 106 -0.82 -3.36 -2.38
N ASP A 107 -2.06 -2.88 -2.56
CA ASP A 107 -2.72 -1.99 -1.61
C ASP A 107 -3.60 -2.74 -0.62
N ARG A 108 -4.49 -3.57 -1.13
CA ARG A 108 -5.46 -4.34 -0.34
C ARG A 108 -5.59 -5.76 -0.86
N VAL A 109 -5.82 -6.68 0.07
CA VAL A 109 -6.03 -8.09 -0.23
C VAL A 109 -7.20 -8.62 0.59
N ALA A 110 -8.09 -9.35 -0.08
CA ALA A 110 -9.11 -10.17 0.56
C ALA A 110 -8.91 -11.62 0.09
N VAL A 111 -8.78 -12.54 1.03
CA VAL A 111 -8.62 -13.96 0.75
C VAL A 111 -9.86 -14.69 1.22
N THR A 112 -10.48 -15.47 0.33
CA THR A 112 -11.70 -16.23 0.63
C THR A 112 -11.58 -17.66 0.14
N ARG A 113 -12.19 -18.60 0.88
CA ARG A 113 -12.31 -19.97 0.42
C ARG A 113 -13.50 -20.08 -0.53
N HIS A 114 -13.29 -20.73 -1.65
CA HIS A 114 -14.31 -21.07 -2.61
C HIS A 114 -14.45 -22.60 -2.71
N TRP A 115 -15.56 -23.12 -2.20
CA TRP A 115 -15.80 -24.57 -2.23
C TRP A 115 -15.92 -25.08 -3.68
N PRO A 116 -15.43 -26.30 -4.03
CA PRO A 116 -14.93 -27.33 -3.11
C PRO A 116 -13.44 -27.26 -2.77
N ASN A 117 -12.57 -26.62 -3.58
CA ASN A 117 -11.12 -26.68 -3.38
C ASN A 117 -10.37 -25.42 -3.87
N GLY A 118 -11.05 -24.29 -4.01
CA GLY A 118 -10.48 -23.04 -4.48
C GLY A 118 -10.18 -22.06 -3.33
N ILE A 119 -9.10 -21.31 -3.45
CA ILE A 119 -8.83 -20.11 -2.66
C ILE A 119 -8.80 -18.95 -3.63
N VAL A 120 -9.72 -18.01 -3.44
CA VAL A 120 -9.80 -16.79 -4.25
C VAL A 120 -9.09 -15.67 -3.50
N VAL A 121 -8.07 -15.12 -4.13
CA VAL A 121 -7.30 -13.98 -3.65
C VAL A 121 -7.68 -12.76 -4.48
N ARG A 122 -8.45 -11.86 -3.88
CA ARG A 122 -8.79 -10.59 -4.51
C ARG A 122 -7.78 -9.53 -4.06
N ALA A 123 -6.96 -9.07 -4.97
CA ALA A 123 -5.96 -8.05 -4.71
C ALA A 123 -6.26 -6.78 -5.48
N THR A 124 -6.02 -5.63 -4.82
CA THR A 124 -6.12 -4.30 -5.42
C THR A 124 -4.72 -3.72 -5.50
N PRO A 125 -4.22 -3.35 -6.69
CA PRO A 125 -2.91 -2.73 -6.82
C PRO A 125 -2.94 -1.28 -6.32
N ARG A 126 -1.76 -0.74 -5.98
CA ARG A 126 -1.59 0.68 -5.67
C ARG A 126 -1.62 1.49 -6.96
N HIS A 127 -2.41 2.54 -6.97
CA HIS A 127 -2.46 3.47 -8.09
C HIS A 127 -1.39 4.55 -7.94
N PRO A 128 -0.44 4.67 -8.89
CA PRO A 128 0.57 5.70 -8.85
C PRO A 128 -0.02 7.06 -9.23
N ILE A 129 0.14 8.05 -8.36
CA ILE A 129 -0.30 9.43 -8.60
C ILE A 129 0.90 10.35 -8.87
N ALA A 130 2.06 10.01 -8.33
CA ALA A 130 3.28 10.78 -8.51
C ALA A 130 4.50 9.87 -8.51
N ARG A 131 5.59 10.36 -9.06
CA ARG A 131 6.93 9.79 -8.89
C ARG A 131 7.51 10.28 -7.56
N TRP A 132 8.22 9.40 -6.85
CA TRP A 132 8.91 9.74 -5.63
C TRP A 132 10.42 9.67 -5.83
N GLY A 133 11.05 10.82 -6.02
CA GLY A 133 12.49 10.90 -6.34
C GLY A 133 12.84 10.13 -7.61
N SER A 134 13.88 9.32 -7.54
CA SER A 134 14.34 8.48 -8.66
C SER A 134 13.86 7.04 -8.48
N GLY A 135 13.00 6.55 -9.38
CA GLY A 135 12.64 5.14 -9.51
C GLY A 135 11.61 4.58 -8.53
N ARG A 136 11.00 5.41 -7.66
CA ARG A 136 9.87 5.03 -6.81
C ARG A 136 8.63 5.80 -7.18
N LEU A 137 7.48 5.30 -6.73
CA LEU A 137 6.18 5.89 -6.96
C LEU A 137 5.51 6.23 -5.64
N LEU A 138 4.57 7.14 -5.70
CA LEU A 138 3.74 7.55 -4.58
C LEU A 138 2.28 7.25 -4.93
N SER A 139 1.62 6.48 -4.08
CA SER A 139 0.20 6.16 -4.24
C SER A 139 -0.69 7.34 -3.87
N ASP A 140 -1.95 7.21 -4.18
CA ASP A 140 -3.00 8.14 -3.76
C ASP A 140 -3.10 8.28 -2.23
N SER A 141 -2.81 7.23 -1.48
CA SER A 141 -2.76 7.24 -0.01
C SER A 141 -1.45 7.79 0.56
N GLY A 142 -0.48 8.15 -0.30
CA GLY A 142 0.82 8.68 0.12
C GLY A 142 1.85 7.61 0.50
N HIS A 143 1.61 6.34 0.16
CA HIS A 143 2.59 5.28 0.36
C HIS A 143 3.59 5.24 -0.79
N ILE A 144 4.88 5.15 -0.42
CA ILE A 144 5.96 4.99 -1.39
C ILE A 144 6.07 3.52 -1.76
N PHE A 145 6.07 3.22 -3.06
CA PHE A 145 6.16 1.85 -3.55
C PHE A 145 6.96 1.75 -4.85
N VAL A 146 7.18 0.52 -5.31
CA VAL A 146 7.80 0.18 -6.59
C VAL A 146 6.81 -0.70 -7.34
N GLU A 147 6.61 -0.46 -8.62
CA GLU A 147 5.78 -1.32 -9.48
C GLU A 147 6.41 -2.70 -9.68
N ALA A 148 5.57 -3.71 -9.93
CA ALA A 148 6.02 -5.07 -10.25
C ALA A 148 6.83 -5.12 -11.55
N THR A 149 6.50 -4.25 -12.50
CA THR A 149 7.16 -4.12 -13.80
C THR A 149 7.49 -2.65 -14.02
N TYR A 150 8.67 -2.39 -14.58
CA TYR A 150 9.05 -1.01 -14.92
C TYR A 150 8.10 -0.44 -16.00
N VAL A 151 7.45 0.67 -15.65
CA VAL A 151 6.65 1.46 -16.58
C VAL A 151 7.19 2.89 -16.57
N ASP A 152 7.39 3.49 -17.75
CA ASP A 152 7.78 4.90 -17.83
C ASP A 152 6.60 5.79 -17.42
N ARG A 153 6.75 6.48 -16.31
CA ARG A 153 5.74 7.36 -15.71
C ARG A 153 6.17 8.84 -15.76
N ARG A 154 6.77 9.28 -16.88
CA ARG A 154 7.20 10.69 -17.04
C ARG A 154 6.04 11.68 -17.09
N ASP A 155 4.85 11.19 -17.37
CA ASP A 155 3.59 11.94 -17.31
C ASP A 155 3.23 12.38 -15.90
N LEU A 156 3.61 11.59 -14.89
CA LEU A 156 3.30 11.88 -13.50
C LEU A 156 4.19 12.99 -12.92
N PRO A 157 3.63 13.82 -12.01
CA PRO A 157 4.39 14.81 -11.27
C PRO A 157 5.48 14.16 -10.41
N VAL A 158 6.50 14.93 -10.07
CA VAL A 158 7.60 14.50 -9.20
C VAL A 158 7.40 15.06 -7.81
N LEU A 159 7.31 14.20 -6.81
CA LEU A 159 7.35 14.58 -5.40
C LEU A 159 8.64 14.04 -4.78
N HIS A 160 9.27 14.86 -3.96
CA HIS A 160 10.49 14.46 -3.27
C HIS A 160 10.54 15.04 -1.86
N GLY A 161 11.06 14.28 -0.91
CA GLY A 161 11.24 14.71 0.46
C GLY A 161 11.64 13.56 1.38
N PRO A 162 11.76 13.80 2.68
CA PRO A 162 11.96 12.73 3.65
C PRO A 162 10.77 11.77 3.67
N SER A 163 11.02 10.46 3.58
CA SER A 163 9.97 9.44 3.41
C SER A 163 8.90 9.47 4.51
N ARG A 164 9.26 9.90 5.72
CA ARG A 164 8.30 10.04 6.84
C ARG A 164 7.18 11.06 6.58
N TYR A 165 7.39 11.98 5.63
CA TYR A 165 6.40 12.99 5.26
C TYR A 165 5.62 12.65 3.99
N SER A 166 5.78 11.47 3.41
CA SER A 166 5.18 11.10 2.11
C SER A 166 3.65 11.26 2.11
N VAL A 167 2.97 10.78 3.14
CA VAL A 167 1.52 10.92 3.30
C VAL A 167 1.10 12.39 3.39
N GLN A 168 1.81 13.15 4.21
CA GLN A 168 1.56 14.59 4.38
C GLN A 168 1.82 15.37 3.09
N LEU A 169 2.93 15.06 2.38
CA LEU A 169 3.24 15.67 1.09
C LEU A 169 2.13 15.40 0.06
N MET A 170 1.59 14.17 0.04
CA MET A 170 0.51 13.83 -0.88
C MET A 170 -0.78 14.62 -0.58
N GLN A 171 -1.12 14.77 0.70
CA GLN A 171 -2.26 15.59 1.11
C GLN A 171 -2.09 17.05 0.70
N GLN A 172 -0.90 17.63 0.97
CA GLN A 172 -0.59 19.01 0.62
C GLN A 172 -0.52 19.23 -0.89
N TYR A 173 0.04 18.27 -1.64
CA TYR A 173 0.02 18.29 -3.09
C TYR A 173 -1.40 18.42 -3.66
N ARG A 174 -2.34 17.63 -3.15
CA ARG A 174 -3.76 17.72 -3.56
C ARG A 174 -4.36 19.07 -3.23
N GLN A 175 -4.13 19.53 -2.02
CA GLN A 175 -4.67 20.81 -1.52
C GLN A 175 -4.14 22.00 -2.32
N ILE A 176 -2.84 22.02 -2.62
CA ILE A 176 -2.22 23.08 -3.42
C ILE A 176 -2.79 23.05 -4.85
N ASN A 177 -2.89 21.87 -5.48
CA ASN A 177 -3.49 21.75 -6.81
C ASN A 177 -4.94 22.24 -6.82
N GLN A 178 -5.72 21.97 -5.78
CA GLN A 178 -7.09 22.47 -5.66
C GLN A 178 -7.16 23.99 -5.62
N TRP A 179 -6.24 24.66 -4.90
CA TRP A 179 -6.20 26.11 -4.81
C TRP A 179 -5.73 26.78 -6.09
N PHE A 180 -4.80 26.15 -6.83
CA PHE A 180 -4.24 26.69 -8.05
C PHE A 180 -4.97 26.25 -9.33
N ALA A 181 -5.88 25.29 -9.25
CA ALA A 181 -6.70 24.84 -10.39
C ALA A 181 -7.48 25.98 -11.06
N PRO A 182 -8.10 26.95 -10.35
CA PRO A 182 -8.80 28.07 -10.98
C PRO A 182 -7.88 29.02 -11.78
N LEU A 183 -6.56 28.96 -11.51
CA LEU A 183 -5.54 29.69 -12.27
C LEU A 183 -5.02 28.89 -13.49
N GLY A 184 -5.57 27.69 -13.76
CA GLY A 184 -5.10 26.79 -14.80
C GLY A 184 -3.75 26.14 -14.48
N MET A 185 -3.36 26.12 -13.22
CA MET A 185 -2.05 25.67 -12.79
C MET A 185 -2.12 24.33 -12.07
N GLN A 186 -1.16 23.47 -12.37
CA GLN A 186 -0.97 22.18 -11.70
C GLN A 186 0.49 22.01 -11.31
N LEU A 187 0.73 21.47 -10.12
CA LEU A 187 2.07 21.17 -9.64
C LEU A 187 2.67 20.02 -10.47
N ARG A 188 3.84 20.29 -11.07
CA ARG A 188 4.66 19.30 -11.77
C ARG A 188 5.77 18.74 -10.88
N GLU A 189 6.30 19.59 -10.00
CA GLU A 189 7.35 19.22 -9.05
C GLU A 189 7.06 19.81 -7.67
N LEU A 190 7.25 19.00 -6.64
CA LEU A 190 7.15 19.41 -5.25
C LEU A 190 8.31 18.78 -4.47
N HIS A 191 9.18 19.60 -3.94
CA HIS A 191 10.37 19.18 -3.25
C HIS A 191 10.40 19.74 -1.84
N LEU A 192 10.39 18.88 -0.83
CA LEU A 192 10.58 19.24 0.56
C LEU A 192 12.00 18.89 0.98
N THR A 193 12.77 19.88 1.39
CA THR A 193 14.11 19.67 1.92
C THR A 193 14.11 19.20 3.37
N ASP A 194 15.24 18.68 3.86
CA ASP A 194 15.39 18.31 5.28
C ASP A 194 15.22 19.51 6.23
N ARG A 195 15.45 20.73 5.74
CA ARG A 195 15.24 21.98 6.48
C ARG A 195 13.80 22.50 6.39
N MET A 196 12.89 21.67 5.88
CA MET A 196 11.46 22.01 5.73
C MET A 196 11.20 23.19 4.80
N THR A 197 12.09 23.45 3.86
CA THR A 197 11.87 24.42 2.78
C THR A 197 11.21 23.72 1.61
N TRP A 198 10.18 24.32 1.05
CA TRP A 198 9.40 23.81 -0.06
C TRP A 198 9.79 24.49 -1.35
N PHE A 199 10.12 23.69 -2.35
CA PHE A 199 10.33 24.13 -3.72
C PHE A 199 9.24 23.52 -4.59
N MET A 200 8.57 24.34 -5.34
CA MET A 200 7.46 23.95 -6.20
C MET A 200 7.69 24.46 -7.60
N GLN A 201 7.31 23.65 -8.60
CA GLN A 201 7.24 24.06 -9.98
C GLN A 201 5.90 23.66 -10.57
N PHE A 202 5.24 24.62 -11.21
CA PHE A 202 3.96 24.43 -11.86
C PHE A 202 4.13 24.11 -13.36
N ASN A 203 3.06 23.62 -13.97
CA ASN A 203 3.02 23.26 -15.40
C ASN A 203 3.36 24.42 -16.37
N ASN A 204 3.11 25.66 -15.96
CA ASN A 204 3.49 26.88 -16.70
C ASN A 204 4.95 27.30 -16.51
N GLY A 205 5.73 26.54 -15.75
CA GLY A 205 7.13 26.81 -15.43
C GLY A 205 7.35 27.75 -14.22
N MET A 206 6.28 28.30 -13.62
CA MET A 206 6.40 29.15 -12.44
C MET A 206 6.95 28.37 -11.26
N ARG A 207 7.93 28.94 -10.56
CA ARG A 207 8.55 28.36 -9.37
C ARG A 207 8.09 29.10 -8.12
N VAL A 208 7.82 28.35 -7.04
CA VAL A 208 7.47 28.93 -5.74
C VAL A 208 8.37 28.34 -4.67
N ILE A 209 8.91 29.19 -3.82
CA ILE A 209 9.74 28.80 -2.68
C ILE A 209 9.03 29.31 -1.42
N VAL A 210 8.87 28.42 -0.44
CA VAL A 210 8.27 28.78 0.85
C VAL A 210 8.96 28.03 1.98
N ASP A 211 9.08 28.66 3.13
CA ASP A 211 9.60 28.07 4.36
C ASP A 211 8.51 27.25 5.08
N GLN A 212 8.88 26.63 6.21
CA GLN A 212 7.94 25.86 7.02
C GLN A 212 6.91 26.73 7.77
N ASP A 213 7.20 28.04 7.92
CA ASP A 213 6.32 28.92 8.69
C ASP A 213 5.10 29.31 7.86
N GLN A 214 3.92 28.87 8.32
CA GLN A 214 2.63 29.15 7.68
C GLN A 214 2.57 28.78 6.18
N THR A 215 3.28 27.71 5.76
CA THR A 215 3.40 27.28 4.36
C THR A 215 2.06 27.28 3.62
N LEU A 216 1.06 26.58 4.15
CA LEU A 216 -0.24 26.47 3.50
C LEU A 216 -1.02 27.77 3.47
N THR A 217 -0.93 28.58 4.52
CA THR A 217 -1.57 29.90 4.59
C THR A 217 -0.98 30.83 3.54
N LYS A 218 0.34 30.90 3.43
CA LYS A 218 1.05 31.72 2.42
C LYS A 218 0.69 31.29 1.00
N LEU A 219 0.63 29.97 0.73
CA LEU A 219 0.25 29.44 -0.58
C LEU A 219 -1.22 29.73 -0.93
N HIS A 220 -2.11 29.60 0.03
CA HIS A 220 -3.52 29.96 -0.17
C HIS A 220 -3.70 31.46 -0.43
N GLN A 221 -2.98 32.32 0.30
CA GLN A 221 -2.97 33.77 0.03
C GLN A 221 -2.42 34.06 -1.38
N LEU A 222 -1.32 33.41 -1.78
CA LEU A 222 -0.76 33.56 -3.12
C LEU A 222 -1.77 33.18 -4.22
N SER A 223 -2.50 32.06 -4.05
CA SER A 223 -3.53 31.66 -5.03
C SER A 223 -4.65 32.70 -5.12
N ARG A 224 -5.07 33.31 -4.02
CA ARG A 224 -6.07 34.38 -4.01
C ARG A 224 -5.56 35.64 -4.71
N LEU A 225 -4.31 36.07 -4.44
CA LEU A 225 -3.69 37.20 -5.13
C LEU A 225 -3.62 36.99 -6.64
N GLY A 226 -3.31 35.73 -7.07
CA GLY A 226 -3.33 35.35 -8.49
C GLY A 226 -4.70 35.45 -9.14
N LEU A 227 -5.78 35.24 -8.39
CA LEU A 227 -7.15 35.37 -8.90
C LEU A 227 -7.67 36.81 -8.88
N SER A 228 -7.08 37.68 -8.07
CA SER A 228 -7.52 39.07 -7.88
C SER A 228 -6.52 40.07 -8.46
N GLU A 229 -5.64 40.56 -7.62
CA GLU A 229 -4.77 41.70 -7.92
C GLU A 229 -3.69 41.41 -8.97
N LEU A 230 -3.15 40.20 -8.95
CA LEU A 230 -2.10 39.77 -9.89
C LEU A 230 -2.63 39.08 -11.14
N LYS A 231 -3.95 38.94 -11.30
CA LYS A 231 -4.55 38.17 -12.39
C LYS A 231 -4.01 38.51 -13.78
N ALA A 232 -3.94 39.80 -14.09
CA ALA A 232 -3.46 40.30 -15.39
C ALA A 232 -1.96 40.05 -15.60
N GLN A 233 -1.17 40.01 -14.53
CA GLN A 233 0.28 39.86 -14.56
C GLN A 233 0.74 38.44 -14.27
N TRP A 234 -0.15 37.58 -13.87
CA TRP A 234 0.17 36.20 -13.48
C TRP A 234 1.00 35.42 -14.50
N PRO A 235 0.72 35.49 -15.81
CA PRO A 235 1.52 34.82 -16.84
C PRO A 235 2.97 35.35 -16.97
N ASN A 236 3.25 36.51 -16.41
CA ASN A 236 4.56 37.17 -16.47
C ASN A 236 5.44 36.88 -15.24
N ILE A 237 4.91 36.15 -14.26
CA ILE A 237 5.65 35.78 -13.04
C ILE A 237 6.39 34.48 -13.31
N VAL A 238 7.70 34.48 -13.10
CA VAL A 238 8.59 33.32 -13.26
C VAL A 238 8.84 32.62 -11.94
N ALA A 239 8.99 33.38 -10.86
CA ALA A 239 9.19 32.81 -9.55
C ALA A 239 8.59 33.70 -8.43
N VAL A 240 8.19 33.04 -7.35
CA VAL A 240 7.65 33.67 -6.15
C VAL A 240 8.42 33.14 -4.94
N ASP A 241 8.97 34.04 -4.13
CA ASP A 241 9.61 33.69 -2.87
C ASP A 241 8.74 34.17 -1.70
N LEU A 242 8.21 33.19 -0.95
CA LEU A 242 7.32 33.39 0.19
C LEU A 242 8.02 33.18 1.54
N ARG A 243 9.35 33.15 1.57
CA ARG A 243 10.10 32.97 2.83
C ARG A 243 10.07 34.23 3.73
N TYR A 244 9.65 35.34 3.20
CA TYR A 244 9.48 36.56 3.96
C TYR A 244 8.27 36.47 4.90
N ARG A 245 8.40 37.06 6.12
CA ARG A 245 7.33 36.99 7.14
C ARG A 245 6.08 37.76 6.72
N ASN A 246 6.26 38.96 6.18
CA ASN A 246 5.17 39.94 5.90
C ASN A 246 5.11 40.36 4.43
N GLY A 247 5.59 39.53 3.51
CA GLY A 247 5.61 39.89 2.10
C GLY A 247 6.04 38.73 1.21
N LEU A 248 6.13 39.03 -0.07
CA LEU A 248 6.61 38.12 -1.07
C LEU A 248 7.53 38.82 -2.04
N ALA A 249 8.49 38.11 -2.62
CA ALA A 249 9.29 38.64 -3.71
C ALA A 249 8.87 37.94 -5.03
N LEU A 250 8.69 38.73 -6.07
CA LEU A 250 8.31 38.29 -7.40
C LEU A 250 9.47 38.42 -8.36
N GLN A 251 9.74 37.41 -9.11
CA GLN A 251 10.62 37.44 -10.27
C GLN A 251 9.76 37.48 -11.54
N TRP A 252 9.95 38.56 -12.28
CA TRP A 252 9.22 38.79 -13.53
C TRP A 252 9.95 38.16 -14.72
N LYS A 253 9.21 37.79 -15.73
CA LYS A 253 9.73 37.24 -16.99
C LYS A 253 10.59 38.27 -17.72
N ASN A 254 10.20 39.54 -17.64
CA ASN A 254 10.97 40.67 -18.07
C ASN A 254 11.74 41.20 -16.85
N ALA A 255 13.01 41.52 -17.04
CA ALA A 255 13.90 41.93 -15.92
C ALA A 255 13.40 43.14 -15.10
N GLN A 256 12.40 43.88 -15.59
CA GLN A 256 11.78 44.98 -14.91
C GLN A 256 10.37 44.67 -14.41
N PRO A 257 10.04 44.99 -13.17
CA PRO A 257 8.68 44.86 -12.68
C PRO A 257 7.74 45.80 -13.47
N PRO A 258 6.46 45.43 -13.65
CA PRO A 258 5.51 46.31 -14.30
C PRO A 258 5.36 47.61 -13.50
N LYS A 259 5.33 48.73 -14.19
CA LYS A 259 5.04 50.03 -13.54
C LYS A 259 3.54 50.14 -13.25
N ILE A 260 3.22 50.69 -12.09
CA ILE A 260 1.83 51.02 -11.74
C ILE A 260 1.55 52.41 -12.25
N VAL A 261 0.72 52.55 -13.26
CA VAL A 261 0.28 53.86 -13.78
C VAL A 261 -1.24 53.93 -13.64
N GLY A 262 -1.74 54.89 -12.86
CA GLY A 262 -3.18 55.06 -12.65
C GLY A 262 -3.90 53.86 -12.01
N GLY A 263 -3.21 53.06 -11.18
CA GLY A 263 -3.75 51.82 -10.58
C GLY A 263 -3.75 50.60 -11.48
N GLN A 264 -3.23 50.68 -12.69
CA GLN A 264 -3.07 49.57 -13.62
C GLN A 264 -1.60 49.22 -13.81
N PHE A 265 -1.33 47.92 -13.95
CA PHE A 265 0.00 47.41 -14.26
C PHE A 265 0.27 47.61 -15.76
N VAL A 266 1.32 48.33 -16.11
CA VAL A 266 1.78 48.53 -17.47
C VAL A 266 3.11 47.83 -17.66
N LEU A 267 3.18 46.89 -18.61
CA LEU A 267 4.44 46.24 -19.01
C LEU A 267 5.19 47.14 -19.98
N GLU A 268 6.42 47.53 -19.61
CA GLU A 268 7.32 48.15 -20.59
C GLU A 268 7.82 47.09 -21.59
N PRO A 269 7.95 47.42 -22.90
CA PRO A 269 8.50 46.48 -23.86
C PRO A 269 9.94 46.13 -23.51
N ILE A 270 10.29 44.86 -23.71
CA ILE A 270 11.62 44.32 -23.42
C ILE A 270 12.63 45.03 -24.33
N VAL A 271 13.48 45.85 -23.78
CA VAL A 271 14.75 46.19 -24.43
C VAL A 271 15.67 44.97 -24.15
N PRO A 272 16.12 44.22 -25.17
CA PRO A 272 17.03 43.10 -24.93
C PRO A 272 18.29 43.69 -24.31
N LEU A 273 18.57 43.35 -23.03
CA LEU A 273 19.88 43.58 -22.45
C LEU A 273 20.86 42.75 -23.27
N VAL A 274 21.56 43.39 -24.21
CA VAL A 274 22.78 42.82 -24.76
C VAL A 274 23.73 42.66 -23.61
N THR A 275 23.78 41.47 -23.08
CA THR A 275 24.78 41.07 -22.09
C THR A 275 26.11 41.09 -22.85
N ALA A 276 26.78 42.23 -22.80
CA ALA A 276 28.19 42.29 -23.14
C ALA A 276 28.89 41.36 -22.11
N VAL A 277 29.16 40.12 -22.56
CA VAL A 277 30.08 39.23 -21.84
C VAL A 277 31.41 39.99 -21.85
N PRO A 278 31.95 40.40 -20.69
CA PRO A 278 33.24 41.02 -20.66
C PRO A 278 34.25 40.04 -21.21
N ALA A 279 34.91 40.40 -22.30
CA ALA A 279 35.94 39.60 -23.01
C ALA A 279 37.17 39.24 -22.15
N ALA A 280 37.17 39.61 -20.87
CA ALA A 280 38.27 39.36 -19.94
C ALA A 280 38.32 37.94 -19.36
N LEU A 281 37.35 37.05 -19.61
CA LEU A 281 37.36 35.68 -19.10
C LEU A 281 37.73 34.61 -20.15
N ALA A 282 37.85 34.98 -21.43
CA ALA A 282 38.21 34.04 -22.49
C ALA A 282 39.74 33.78 -22.65
N THR A 283 40.61 34.54 -21.95
CA THR A 283 42.07 34.42 -22.13
C THR A 283 42.82 33.69 -21.03
N ARG A 284 42.17 32.99 -20.12
CA ARG A 284 42.85 32.28 -19.02
C ARG A 284 42.84 30.77 -19.09
N SER A 285 42.39 30.17 -20.20
CA SER A 285 42.37 28.70 -20.33
C SER A 285 43.41 28.15 -21.31
N ALA A 286 44.47 28.89 -21.63
CA ALA A 286 45.60 28.40 -22.43
C ALA A 286 46.91 28.68 -21.73
N ALA A 287 47.13 28.14 -20.53
CA ALA A 287 48.40 28.20 -19.84
C ALA A 287 48.82 26.84 -19.33
N ARG A 288 49.70 26.22 -20.14
CA ARG A 288 50.78 25.28 -19.79
C ARG A 288 50.42 24.00 -19.04
N VAL A 289 50.37 22.92 -19.82
CA VAL A 289 50.80 21.60 -19.39
C VAL A 289 52.32 21.63 -19.22
N PRO A 290 52.90 21.34 -18.04
CA PRO A 290 54.35 21.15 -17.91
C PRO A 290 54.74 19.78 -18.48
N THR A 291 55.53 19.77 -19.55
CA THR A 291 56.22 18.59 -20.10
C THR A 291 57.27 18.13 -19.10
N ARG A 292 57.15 16.93 -18.64
CA ARG A 292 58.12 16.19 -17.80
C ARG A 292 59.36 15.83 -18.68
N PRO A 293 60.59 16.13 -18.28
CA PRO A 293 61.78 15.73 -19.05
C PRO A 293 62.02 14.21 -18.96
N PRO A 294 62.59 13.58 -19.99
CA PRO A 294 62.88 12.15 -20.02
C PRO A 294 63.94 11.76 -19.02
N ALA A 295 63.75 10.61 -18.37
CA ALA A 295 64.73 10.00 -17.49
C ALA A 295 65.97 9.53 -18.30
N THR A 296 67.12 10.07 -17.97
CA THR A 296 68.39 9.57 -18.42
C THR A 296 68.68 8.26 -17.75
N SER A 297 68.87 7.22 -18.58
CA SER A 297 69.53 5.96 -18.25
C SER A 297 71.05 6.23 -18.23
N ASN A 298 71.73 5.79 -17.20
CA ASN A 298 73.16 5.59 -17.23
C ASN A 298 73.62 4.42 -16.31
N PRO A 299 74.76 3.83 -16.54
CA PRO A 299 75.03 2.44 -16.96
C PRO A 299 75.16 1.47 -15.79
#